data_7b42931a9365850f33cdb58659f17e87
#
_entry.id   7b42931a9365850f33cdb58659f17e87
#
_cell.length_a   1.000
_cell.length_b   1.000
_cell.length_c   1.000
_cell.angle_alpha   90.00
_cell.angle_beta   90.00
_cell.angle_gamma   90.00
#
_symmetry.space_group_name_H-M   'P 1'
#
loop_
_entity.id
_entity.type
_entity.pdbx_description
1 polymer ?
#
loop_
_entity_poly.entity_id
_entity_poly.type
_entity_poly.pdbx_seq_one_letter_code
_entity_poly.pdbx_strand_id
1 'polypeptide(L)'
;MCIRDSFSIEFCRKMRELAKMADIVTPNLTELCILTDTDYRMIENMTDEKHLLTVIRQLAENLRKDGPRTVVVTGIQFCDNEDGIRKMGNLAVTGKETHLAAFPYVGGSYSGTGDLFASVLAGGLARGENLKSMMELAGSFIEKAITDAVKEEIPRNDGVEYEKYLHMLMK
;
A
#
# COMPACT_ATOMS: atom_id res chain seq x y z
N MET A 1 16.45 -6.66 1.03
CA MET A 1 16.24 -7.95 1.74
C MET A 1 15.02 -8.58 1.11
N CYS A 2 15.16 -9.71 0.44
CA CYS A 2 14.03 -10.33 -0.25
C CYS A 2 13.18 -11.07 0.79
N ILE A 3 11.89 -10.76 0.89
CA ILE A 3 10.95 -11.45 1.82
C ILE A 3 10.92 -12.97 1.54
N ARG A 4 11.21 -13.40 0.31
CA ARG A 4 11.37 -14.83 -0.03
C ARG A 4 12.46 -15.53 0.79
N ASP A 5 13.46 -14.80 1.28
CA ASP A 5 14.52 -15.36 2.13
C ASP A 5 14.07 -15.51 3.60
N SER A 6 12.97 -14.85 3.98
CA SER A 6 12.45 -14.83 5.35
C SER A 6 11.25 -15.76 5.56
N PHE A 7 10.53 -16.16 4.51
CA PHE A 7 9.35 -17.01 4.59
C PHE A 7 9.48 -18.27 3.73
N SER A 8 9.05 -19.41 4.27
CA SER A 8 9.03 -20.66 3.52
C SER A 8 8.07 -20.59 2.33
N ILE A 9 8.35 -21.35 1.27
CA ILE A 9 7.48 -21.46 0.10
C ILE A 9 6.07 -21.93 0.51
N GLU A 10 5.98 -22.83 1.49
CA GLU A 10 4.70 -23.30 2.00
C GLU A 10 3.91 -22.19 2.67
N PHE A 11 4.57 -21.31 3.46
CA PHE A 11 3.93 -20.15 4.06
C PHE A 11 3.39 -19.20 2.99
N CYS A 12 4.18 -18.86 1.97
CA CYS A 12 3.75 -18.01 0.87
C CYS A 12 2.53 -18.61 0.14
N ARG A 13 2.49 -19.95 -0.05
CA ARG A 13 1.34 -20.63 -0.65
C ARG A 13 0.09 -20.49 0.22
N LYS A 14 0.19 -20.72 1.52
CA LYS A 14 -0.95 -20.57 2.45
C LYS A 14 -1.47 -19.12 2.48
N MET A 15 -0.58 -18.14 2.42
CA MET A 15 -0.97 -16.72 2.35
C MET A 15 -1.72 -16.40 1.06
N ARG A 16 -1.33 -16.99 -0.08
CA ARG A 16 -2.09 -16.85 -1.35
C ARG A 16 -3.50 -17.42 -1.23
N GLU A 17 -3.66 -18.61 -0.65
CA GLU A 17 -4.98 -19.21 -0.44
C GLU A 17 -5.86 -18.34 0.47
N LEU A 18 -5.28 -17.77 1.53
CA LEU A 18 -5.98 -16.86 2.40
C LEU A 18 -6.40 -15.56 1.68
N ALA A 19 -5.49 -14.98 0.88
CA ALA A 19 -5.78 -13.77 0.12
C ALA A 19 -6.94 -13.96 -0.87
N LYS A 20 -7.10 -15.15 -1.46
CA LYS A 20 -8.21 -15.48 -2.36
C LYS A 20 -9.58 -15.46 -1.66
N MET A 21 -9.63 -15.65 -0.36
CA MET A 21 -10.86 -15.67 0.43
C MET A 21 -11.28 -14.28 0.92
N ALA A 22 -10.41 -13.29 0.79
CA ALA A 22 -10.67 -11.93 1.25
C ALA A 22 -11.50 -11.13 0.23
N ASP A 23 -12.37 -10.24 0.71
CA ASP A 23 -13.03 -9.24 -0.15
C ASP A 23 -12.04 -8.16 -0.62
N ILE A 24 -11.14 -7.76 0.27
CA ILE A 24 -10.14 -6.71 0.03
C ILE A 24 -8.79 -7.18 0.57
N VAL A 25 -7.73 -6.95 -0.20
CA VAL A 25 -6.34 -7.16 0.23
C VAL A 25 -5.53 -5.88 0.04
N THR A 26 -4.58 -5.64 0.94
CA THR A 26 -3.76 -4.42 0.94
C THR A 26 -2.25 -4.72 0.84
N PRO A 27 -1.80 -5.48 -0.18
CA PRO A 27 -0.40 -5.85 -0.29
C PRO A 27 0.49 -4.63 -0.57
N ASN A 28 1.68 -4.61 0.01
CA ASN A 28 2.77 -3.78 -0.53
C ASN A 28 3.31 -4.41 -1.83
N LEU A 29 4.23 -3.72 -2.50
CA LEU A 29 4.72 -4.16 -3.81
C LEU A 29 5.42 -5.53 -3.77
N THR A 30 6.18 -5.82 -2.71
CA THR A 30 6.85 -7.12 -2.53
C THR A 30 5.81 -8.22 -2.28
N GLU A 31 4.83 -7.96 -1.45
CA GLU A 31 3.72 -8.89 -1.17
C GLU A 31 2.87 -9.15 -2.42
N LEU A 32 2.59 -8.11 -3.22
CA LEU A 32 1.91 -8.27 -4.51
C LEU A 32 2.67 -9.24 -5.42
N CYS A 33 3.98 -9.07 -5.54
CA CYS A 33 4.83 -9.95 -6.33
C CYS A 33 4.79 -11.40 -5.82
N ILE A 34 4.81 -11.61 -4.50
CA ILE A 34 4.66 -12.94 -3.91
C ILE A 34 3.29 -13.52 -4.23
N LEU A 35 2.22 -12.75 -4.06
CA LEU A 35 0.85 -13.21 -4.29
C LEU A 35 0.58 -13.55 -5.76
N THR A 36 1.24 -12.86 -6.70
CA THR A 36 1.09 -13.08 -8.15
C THR A 36 2.18 -13.96 -8.78
N ASP A 37 3.07 -14.52 -7.97
CA ASP A 37 4.24 -15.31 -8.40
C ASP A 37 5.16 -14.58 -9.39
N THR A 38 5.30 -13.27 -9.20
CA THR A 38 6.12 -12.40 -10.04
C THR A 38 7.48 -12.16 -9.40
N ASP A 39 8.54 -12.09 -10.19
CA ASP A 39 9.86 -11.71 -9.69
C ASP A 39 9.91 -10.20 -9.42
N TYR A 40 10.13 -9.81 -8.16
CA TYR A 40 10.23 -8.42 -7.75
C TYR A 40 11.27 -7.62 -8.55
N ARG A 41 12.37 -8.25 -8.99
CA ARG A 41 13.41 -7.61 -9.80
C ARG A 41 12.90 -7.06 -11.14
N MET A 42 11.77 -7.54 -11.62
CA MET A 42 11.14 -7.00 -12.85
C MET A 42 10.59 -5.59 -12.63
N ILE A 43 10.33 -5.19 -11.40
CA ILE A 43 9.66 -3.93 -11.05
C ILE A 43 10.61 -2.98 -10.30
N GLU A 44 11.57 -3.53 -9.55
CA GLU A 44 12.46 -2.81 -8.63
C GLU A 44 13.20 -1.63 -9.29
N ASN A 45 13.58 -1.77 -10.55
CA ASN A 45 14.38 -0.79 -11.29
C ASN A 45 13.55 0.04 -12.29
N MET A 46 12.22 -0.04 -12.25
CA MET A 46 11.39 0.77 -13.12
C MET A 46 11.38 2.22 -12.64
N THR A 47 11.86 3.13 -13.48
CA THR A 47 11.92 4.57 -13.19
C THR A 47 10.80 5.37 -13.86
N ASP A 48 10.23 4.85 -14.94
CA ASP A 48 9.09 5.48 -15.61
C ASP A 48 7.79 5.22 -14.83
N GLU A 49 7.18 6.30 -14.33
CA GLU A 49 5.97 6.25 -13.51
C GLU A 49 4.80 5.53 -14.21
N LYS A 50 4.53 5.91 -15.47
CA LYS A 50 3.38 5.36 -16.21
C LYS A 50 3.54 3.87 -16.46
N HIS A 51 4.76 3.46 -16.77
CA HIS A 51 5.08 2.06 -16.98
C HIS A 51 4.95 1.27 -15.67
N LEU A 52 5.55 1.78 -14.57
CA LEU A 52 5.46 1.19 -13.23
C LEU A 52 4.01 1.00 -12.79
N LEU A 53 3.20 2.06 -12.82
CA LEU A 53 1.79 2.01 -12.41
C LEU A 53 0.96 1.08 -13.30
N THR A 54 1.30 0.99 -14.61
CA THR A 54 0.64 0.06 -15.53
C THR A 54 0.92 -1.39 -15.16
N VAL A 55 2.17 -1.73 -14.86
CA VAL A 55 2.56 -3.08 -14.45
C VAL A 55 1.92 -3.45 -13.11
N ILE A 56 1.98 -2.55 -12.11
CA ILE A 56 1.35 -2.77 -10.80
C ILE A 56 -0.16 -3.00 -10.95
N ARG A 57 -0.84 -2.18 -11.76
CA ARG A 57 -2.26 -2.35 -12.05
C ARG A 57 -2.55 -3.72 -12.66
N GLN A 58 -1.74 -4.17 -13.61
CA GLN A 58 -1.93 -5.48 -14.25
C GLN A 58 -1.77 -6.63 -13.25
N LEU A 59 -0.77 -6.57 -12.37
CA LEU A 59 -0.57 -7.58 -11.32
C LEU A 59 -1.72 -7.58 -10.31
N ALA A 60 -2.17 -6.40 -9.88
CA ALA A 60 -3.31 -6.26 -8.99
C ALA A 60 -4.61 -6.80 -9.63
N GLU A 61 -4.81 -6.55 -10.93
CA GLU A 61 -5.96 -7.09 -11.67
C GLU A 61 -5.89 -8.63 -11.81
N ASN A 62 -4.71 -9.20 -12.00
CA ASN A 62 -4.52 -10.65 -12.02
C ASN A 62 -4.87 -11.26 -10.65
N LEU A 63 -4.36 -10.66 -9.56
CA LEU A 63 -4.70 -11.09 -8.20
C LEU A 63 -6.21 -10.98 -7.92
N ARG A 64 -6.84 -9.89 -8.38
CA ARG A 64 -8.27 -9.66 -8.22
C ARG A 64 -9.12 -10.75 -8.90
N LYS A 65 -8.71 -11.23 -10.07
CA LYS A 65 -9.41 -12.31 -10.79
C LYS A 65 -9.33 -13.65 -10.06
N ASP A 66 -8.33 -13.82 -9.19
CA ASP A 66 -8.11 -15.05 -8.42
C ASP A 66 -8.93 -15.13 -7.12
N GLY A 67 -9.60 -14.04 -6.70
CA GLY A 67 -10.41 -14.07 -5.49
C GLY A 67 -10.89 -12.72 -4.98
N PRO A 68 -10.01 -11.82 -4.51
CA PRO A 68 -10.44 -10.57 -3.89
C PRO A 68 -11.18 -9.65 -4.85
N ARG A 69 -12.23 -8.98 -4.37
CA ARG A 69 -12.99 -8.01 -5.18
C ARG A 69 -12.22 -6.73 -5.42
N THR A 70 -11.34 -6.38 -4.48
CA THR A 70 -10.54 -5.17 -4.49
C THR A 70 -9.12 -5.48 -4.04
N VAL A 71 -8.14 -4.96 -4.77
CA VAL A 71 -6.72 -4.99 -4.40
C VAL A 71 -6.25 -3.55 -4.24
N VAL A 72 -5.71 -3.21 -3.07
CA VAL A 72 -5.11 -1.90 -2.80
C VAL A 72 -3.60 -2.08 -2.61
N VAL A 73 -2.83 -1.80 -3.64
CA VAL A 73 -1.36 -1.89 -3.56
C VAL A 73 -0.83 -0.68 -2.83
N THR A 74 -0.11 -0.90 -1.72
CA THR A 74 0.37 0.15 -0.84
C THR A 74 1.87 0.43 -1.00
N GLY A 75 2.30 1.64 -0.64
CA GLY A 75 3.71 1.98 -0.53
C GLY A 75 4.46 2.07 -1.85
N ILE A 76 3.79 2.42 -2.95
CA ILE A 76 4.39 2.58 -4.27
C ILE A 76 5.18 3.89 -4.29
N GLN A 77 6.50 3.80 -4.46
CA GLN A 77 7.36 4.97 -4.60
C GLN A 77 7.60 5.25 -6.09
N PHE A 78 7.37 6.48 -6.51
CA PHE A 78 7.62 6.93 -7.87
C PHE A 78 7.99 8.41 -7.92
N CYS A 79 8.56 8.85 -9.04
CA CYS A 79 8.78 10.25 -9.33
C CYS A 79 7.66 10.69 -10.26
N ASP A 80 6.86 11.66 -9.84
CA ASP A 80 5.75 12.16 -10.64
C ASP A 80 6.31 12.85 -11.90
N ASN A 81 5.80 12.44 -13.06
CA ASN A 81 6.28 12.94 -14.35
C ASN A 81 5.89 14.40 -14.64
N GLU A 82 4.91 14.96 -13.91
CA GLU A 82 4.42 16.32 -14.13
C GLU A 82 5.24 17.36 -13.34
N ASP A 83 5.53 17.06 -12.07
CA ASP A 83 6.20 18.00 -11.17
C ASP A 83 7.63 17.58 -10.78
N GLY A 84 8.03 16.34 -11.13
CA GLY A 84 9.33 15.77 -10.76
C GLY A 84 9.48 15.46 -9.27
N ILE A 85 8.40 15.56 -8.49
CA ILE A 85 8.42 15.33 -7.05
C ILE A 85 8.31 13.84 -6.76
N ARG A 86 9.12 13.36 -5.80
CA ARG A 86 9.01 11.99 -5.32
C ARG A 86 7.75 11.83 -4.48
N LYS A 87 6.92 10.85 -4.85
CA LYS A 87 5.64 10.56 -4.21
C LYS A 87 5.58 9.14 -3.66
N MET A 88 4.70 8.95 -2.69
CA MET A 88 4.25 7.68 -2.16
C MET A 88 2.80 7.48 -2.57
N GLY A 89 2.49 6.42 -3.29
CA GLY A 89 1.15 6.14 -3.77
C GLY A 89 0.56 4.86 -3.21
N ASN A 90 -0.77 4.83 -3.15
CA ASN A 90 -1.57 3.65 -2.89
C ASN A 90 -2.55 3.48 -4.05
N LEU A 91 -2.48 2.33 -4.75
CA LEU A 91 -3.26 2.07 -5.96
C LEU A 91 -4.36 1.05 -5.69
N ALA A 92 -5.62 1.48 -5.73
CA ALA A 92 -6.76 0.59 -5.68
C ALA A 92 -7.17 0.13 -7.08
N VAL A 93 -7.40 -1.17 -7.22
CA VAL A 93 -7.93 -1.80 -8.42
C VAL A 93 -9.20 -2.55 -8.04
N THR A 94 -10.33 -2.13 -8.63
CA THR A 94 -11.65 -2.73 -8.44
C THR A 94 -12.15 -3.31 -9.76
N GLY A 95 -13.30 -3.99 -9.76
CA GLY A 95 -13.91 -4.47 -11.00
C GLY A 95 -14.45 -3.35 -11.91
N LYS A 96 -14.50 -2.11 -11.43
CA LYS A 96 -15.07 -0.95 -12.13
C LYS A 96 -14.06 0.13 -12.47
N GLU A 97 -13.10 0.36 -11.59
CA GLU A 97 -12.19 1.51 -11.71
C GLU A 97 -10.85 1.23 -11.03
N THR A 98 -9.89 2.08 -11.36
CA THR A 98 -8.59 2.17 -10.71
C THR A 98 -8.45 3.56 -10.10
N HIS A 99 -7.97 3.66 -8.87
CA HIS A 99 -7.75 4.93 -8.18
C HIS A 99 -6.37 4.96 -7.54
N LEU A 100 -5.61 6.02 -7.79
CA LEU A 100 -4.30 6.28 -7.17
C LEU A 100 -4.47 7.44 -6.18
N ALA A 101 -4.22 7.18 -4.90
CA ALA A 101 -4.02 8.20 -3.88
C ALA A 101 -2.52 8.39 -3.69
N ALA A 102 -2.00 9.58 -3.99
CA ALA A 102 -0.58 9.87 -3.97
C ALA A 102 -0.27 11.07 -3.06
N PHE A 103 0.81 10.96 -2.28
CA PHE A 103 1.23 11.92 -1.27
C PHE A 103 2.72 12.22 -1.45
N PRO A 104 3.21 13.40 -1.04
CA PRO A 104 4.64 13.69 -1.03
C PRO A 104 5.44 12.63 -0.27
N TYR A 105 6.58 12.20 -0.81
CA TYR A 105 7.46 11.29 -0.09
C TYR A 105 8.27 12.04 0.97
N VAL A 106 7.90 11.91 2.22
CA VAL A 106 8.52 12.63 3.35
C VAL A 106 9.68 11.90 4.03
N GLY A 107 10.17 10.81 3.44
CA GLY A 107 11.45 10.26 3.88
C GLY A 107 11.42 8.98 4.69
N GLY A 108 10.95 7.89 4.15
CA GLY A 108 11.19 6.57 4.72
C GLY A 108 9.94 5.70 4.85
N SER A 109 10.20 4.44 5.15
CA SER A 109 9.19 3.46 5.55
C SER A 109 9.34 3.25 7.05
N TYR A 110 8.27 3.32 7.79
CA TYR A 110 8.20 3.07 9.23
C TYR A 110 7.40 1.80 9.50
N SER A 111 7.80 1.04 10.50
CA SER A 111 7.07 -0.17 10.92
C SER A 111 5.63 0.16 11.32
N GLY A 112 4.66 -0.70 10.94
CA GLY A 112 3.25 -0.55 11.31
C GLY A 112 2.43 0.42 10.44
N THR A 113 3.05 1.21 9.54
CA THR A 113 2.28 2.14 8.69
C THR A 113 1.31 1.42 7.74
N GLY A 114 1.66 0.23 7.26
CA GLY A 114 0.76 -0.62 6.46
C GLY A 114 -0.45 -1.11 7.27
N ASP A 115 -0.23 -1.49 8.54
CA ASP A 115 -1.29 -1.93 9.44
C ASP A 115 -2.24 -0.79 9.79
N LEU A 116 -1.71 0.42 10.02
CA LEU A 116 -2.51 1.64 10.22
C LEU A 116 -3.38 1.93 9.00
N PHE A 117 -2.79 1.86 7.79
CA PHE A 117 -3.53 2.06 6.55
C PHE A 117 -4.68 1.06 6.40
N ALA A 118 -4.38 -0.23 6.58
CA ALA A 118 -5.38 -1.29 6.49
C ALA A 118 -6.49 -1.13 7.54
N SER A 119 -6.14 -0.71 8.77
CA SER A 119 -7.09 -0.50 9.86
C SER A 119 -8.05 0.66 9.57
N VAL A 120 -7.55 1.78 9.05
CA VAL A 120 -8.39 2.94 8.65
C VAL A 120 -9.34 2.53 7.52
N LEU A 121 -8.84 1.82 6.50
CA LEU A 121 -9.69 1.30 5.43
C LEU A 121 -10.77 0.36 5.95
N ALA A 122 -10.39 -0.64 6.74
CA ALA A 122 -11.33 -1.62 7.27
C ALA A 122 -12.43 -0.97 8.12
N GLY A 123 -12.05 -0.05 9.00
CA GLY A 123 -12.99 0.67 9.85
C GLY A 123 -13.95 1.57 9.06
N GLY A 124 -13.45 2.27 8.05
CA GLY A 124 -14.28 3.13 7.19
C GLY A 124 -15.23 2.33 6.32
N LEU A 125 -14.73 1.31 5.64
CA LEU A 125 -15.54 0.46 4.77
C LEU A 125 -16.61 -0.33 5.53
N ALA A 126 -16.31 -0.78 6.76
CA ALA A 126 -17.30 -1.42 7.63
C ALA A 126 -18.45 -0.47 8.02
N ARG A 127 -18.21 0.85 8.04
CA ARG A 127 -19.25 1.87 8.23
C ARG A 127 -19.96 2.27 6.93
N GLY A 128 -19.59 1.68 5.79
CA GLY A 128 -20.15 2.01 4.48
C GLY A 128 -19.53 3.24 3.80
N GLU A 129 -18.38 3.70 4.29
CA GLU A 129 -17.66 4.82 3.67
C GLU A 129 -17.08 4.45 2.30
N ASN A 130 -16.79 5.46 1.48
CA ASN A 130 -16.26 5.26 0.15
C ASN A 130 -14.77 4.92 0.18
N LEU A 131 -14.35 3.91 -0.62
CA LEU A 131 -12.96 3.45 -0.69
C LEU A 131 -11.96 4.57 -0.99
N LYS A 132 -12.24 5.43 -1.99
CA LYS A 132 -11.36 6.54 -2.37
C LYS A 132 -11.15 7.50 -1.20
N SER A 133 -12.26 7.92 -0.57
CA SER A 133 -12.20 8.82 0.60
C SER A 133 -11.41 8.22 1.75
N MET A 134 -11.53 6.92 1.98
CA MET A 134 -10.78 6.24 3.02
C MET A 134 -9.29 6.10 2.69
N MET A 135 -8.94 5.88 1.42
CA MET A 135 -7.54 5.89 0.98
C MET A 135 -6.88 7.25 1.15
N GLU A 136 -7.58 8.33 0.78
CA GLU A 136 -7.09 9.70 0.96
C GLU A 136 -6.93 10.05 2.45
N LEU A 137 -7.92 9.68 3.26
CA LEU A 137 -7.86 9.88 4.71
C LEU A 137 -6.71 9.11 5.34
N ALA A 138 -6.58 7.82 5.05
CA ALA A 138 -5.51 6.96 5.57
C ALA A 138 -4.13 7.46 5.15
N GLY A 139 -3.97 7.84 3.88
CA GLY A 139 -2.71 8.38 3.36
C GLY A 139 -2.32 9.69 4.02
N SER A 140 -3.25 10.66 4.14
CA SER A 140 -2.99 11.94 4.81
C SER A 140 -2.70 11.78 6.31
N PHE A 141 -3.40 10.86 6.97
CA PHE A 141 -3.17 10.52 8.37
C PHE A 141 -1.74 10.00 8.60
N ILE A 142 -1.32 9.04 7.77
CA ILE A 142 0.01 8.41 7.86
C ILE A 142 1.11 9.39 7.45
N GLU A 143 0.91 10.19 6.39
CA GLU A 143 1.87 11.21 5.94
C GLU A 143 2.24 12.17 7.08
N LYS A 144 1.24 12.67 7.82
CA LYS A 144 1.47 13.55 8.98
C LYS A 144 2.28 12.86 10.07
N ALA A 145 1.92 11.63 10.42
CA ALA A 145 2.63 10.87 11.43
C ALA A 145 4.09 10.58 11.02
N ILE A 146 4.34 10.23 9.75
CA ILE A 146 5.70 10.05 9.21
C ILE A 146 6.47 11.39 9.22
N THR A 147 5.81 12.49 8.85
CA THR A 147 6.45 13.81 8.83
C THR A 147 6.98 14.20 10.21
N ASP A 148 6.22 13.94 11.27
CA ASP A 148 6.68 14.17 12.64
C ASP A 148 7.80 13.21 13.03
N ALA A 149 7.64 11.91 12.73
CA ALA A 149 8.66 10.91 13.04
C ALA A 149 10.02 11.24 12.38
N VAL A 150 10.00 11.78 11.15
CA VAL A 150 11.22 12.23 10.46
C VAL A 150 11.83 13.45 11.16
N LYS A 151 11.02 14.42 11.57
CA LYS A 151 11.49 15.64 12.28
C LYS A 151 12.08 15.33 13.65
N GLU A 152 11.50 14.35 14.34
CA GLU A 152 11.89 13.94 15.68
C GLU A 152 12.98 12.83 15.64
N GLU A 153 13.46 12.47 14.45
CA GLU A 153 14.49 11.46 14.21
C GLU A 153 14.16 10.10 14.84
N ILE A 154 12.87 9.73 14.87
CA ILE A 154 12.40 8.47 15.45
C ILE A 154 12.99 7.30 14.63
N PRO A 155 13.55 6.25 15.27
CA PRO A 155 14.02 5.08 14.57
C PRO A 155 12.89 4.38 13.79
N ARG A 156 13.17 3.98 12.56
CA ARG A 156 12.15 3.40 11.65
C ARG A 156 11.42 2.18 12.20
N ASN A 157 12.12 1.38 13.03
CA ASN A 157 11.55 0.17 13.63
C ASN A 157 10.60 0.47 14.78
N ASP A 158 10.66 1.67 15.37
CA ASP A 158 9.82 2.07 16.51
C ASP A 158 8.42 2.53 16.04
N GLY A 159 8.25 2.69 14.72
CA GLY A 159 6.98 3.12 14.15
C GLY A 159 6.80 4.63 14.16
N VAL A 160 5.55 5.08 14.14
CA VAL A 160 5.16 6.50 14.11
C VAL A 160 4.21 6.83 15.25
N GLU A 161 4.31 8.04 15.83
CA GLU A 161 3.39 8.55 16.85
C GLU A 161 2.09 9.05 16.20
N TYR A 162 1.22 8.13 15.84
CA TYR A 162 -0.03 8.42 15.14
C TYR A 162 -1.14 8.96 16.07
N GLU A 163 -1.02 8.79 17.37
CA GLU A 163 -2.03 9.18 18.37
C GLU A 163 -2.38 10.67 18.28
N LYS A 164 -1.41 11.53 17.96
CA LYS A 164 -1.60 12.97 17.75
C LYS A 164 -2.64 13.27 16.66
N TYR A 165 -2.84 12.35 15.73
CA TYR A 165 -3.67 12.51 14.53
C TYR A 165 -4.97 11.71 14.55
N LEU A 166 -5.28 10.99 15.63
CA LEU A 166 -6.53 10.20 15.75
C LEU A 166 -7.79 11.04 15.55
N HIS A 167 -7.74 12.33 15.90
CA HIS A 167 -8.86 13.25 15.66
C HIS A 167 -9.28 13.34 14.18
N MET A 168 -8.39 13.05 13.23
CA MET A 168 -8.71 13.03 11.79
C MET A 168 -9.67 11.88 11.43
N LEU A 169 -9.69 10.81 12.21
CA LEU A 169 -10.50 9.61 12.01
C LEU A 169 -11.87 9.71 12.72
N MET A 170 -12.06 10.75 13.56
CA MET A 170 -13.29 10.97 14.32
C MET A 170 -14.25 11.81 13.47
N LYS A 171 -15.20 11.16 12.78
CA LYS A 171 -16.33 11.79 12.07
C LYS A 171 -17.63 11.31 12.65
#